data_9017fcccad595019775d4d21ee88090c
#
_entry.id   9017fcccad595019775d4d21ee88090c
#
_cell.length_a   1.000
_cell.length_b   1.000
_cell.length_c   1.000
_cell.angle_alpha   90.00
_cell.angle_beta   90.00
_cell.angle_gamma   90.00
#
_symmetry.space_group_name_H-M   'P 1'
#
loop_
_entity.id
_entity.type
_entity.pdbx_description
1 polymer ?
#
loop_
_entity_poly.entity_id
_entity_poly.type
_entity_poly.pdbx_seq_one_letter_code
_entity_poly.pdbx_strand_id
1 'polypeptide(L)'
;QYPHMLEIGNPGGFIGGVSPANILHHPPVARNPLLVEALIKLRLVNRSNLGVPRMYKAMLAEGKEPPVIEERGDAVTVTVKAGDYSLPVRVFVEEESEKGQGLTVDHLLLFFYLLHHPEIDTHTAAVLIQRSEREARDTLHEMETRRGYLDRGGTGRGTYWVLRSDLHRRLMAPGHPDRDRRTDWEAAKTRVLSVLRQRAEHGEAGLSNA
;
A
#
# COMPACT_ATOMS: atom_id res chain seq x y z
N GLN A 1 23.32 -12.59 2.73
CA GLN A 1 22.89 -12.04 1.43
C GLN A 1 22.50 -13.19 0.51
N TYR A 2 21.38 -13.06 -0.16
CA TYR A 2 20.89 -13.97 -1.18
C TYR A 2 20.90 -13.25 -2.52
N PRO A 3 20.99 -13.95 -3.68
CA PRO A 3 21.07 -13.31 -4.99
C PRO A 3 19.92 -12.33 -5.29
N HIS A 4 18.75 -12.56 -4.69
CA HIS A 4 17.51 -11.81 -4.99
C HIS A 4 16.87 -11.13 -3.79
N MET A 5 17.53 -11.13 -2.62
CA MET A 5 17.03 -10.45 -1.43
C MET A 5 18.14 -10.12 -0.43
N LEU A 6 17.89 -9.07 0.33
CA LEU A 6 18.66 -8.70 1.52
C LEU A 6 17.80 -8.98 2.74
N GLU A 7 18.33 -9.76 3.68
CA GLU A 7 17.71 -9.98 4.98
C GLU A 7 18.62 -9.42 6.07
N ILE A 8 18.06 -8.63 6.97
CA ILE A 8 18.74 -8.04 8.13
C ILE A 8 17.95 -8.44 9.36
N GLY A 9 18.59 -9.21 10.24
CA GLY A 9 18.02 -9.64 11.52
C GLY A 9 18.73 -8.99 12.70
N ASN A 10 17.97 -8.58 13.70
CA ASN A 10 18.48 -8.10 14.98
C ASN A 10 17.85 -8.90 16.12
N PRO A 11 18.65 -9.35 17.10
CA PRO A 11 18.11 -10.01 18.29
C PRO A 11 17.25 -9.04 19.12
N GLY A 12 16.25 -9.59 19.78
CA GLY A 12 15.27 -8.88 20.56
C GLY A 12 14.02 -8.50 19.75
N GLY A 13 12.84 -8.81 20.27
CA GLY A 13 11.54 -8.50 19.66
C GLY A 13 11.19 -7.02 19.71
N PHE A 14 10.02 -6.65 19.22
CA PHE A 14 9.49 -5.29 19.34
C PHE A 14 9.18 -4.94 20.81
N ILE A 15 9.21 -3.65 21.14
CA ILE A 15 8.95 -3.12 22.47
C ILE A 15 7.93 -1.98 22.42
N GLY A 16 7.33 -1.68 23.55
CA GLY A 16 6.50 -0.48 23.73
C GLY A 16 5.28 -0.39 22.82
N GLY A 17 4.71 -1.53 22.43
CA GLY A 17 3.53 -1.59 21.55
C GLY A 17 3.82 -1.45 20.07
N VAL A 18 5.09 -1.30 19.66
CA VAL A 18 5.49 -1.37 18.24
C VAL A 18 5.27 -2.80 17.73
N SER A 19 4.76 -2.93 16.52
CA SER A 19 4.55 -4.20 15.84
C SER A 19 4.66 -4.03 14.32
N PRO A 20 4.79 -5.10 13.55
CA PRO A 20 4.74 -5.01 12.08
C PRO A 20 3.47 -4.33 11.54
N ALA A 21 2.36 -4.43 12.28
CA ALA A 21 1.06 -3.89 11.88
C ALA A 21 0.89 -2.38 12.14
N ASN A 22 1.82 -1.73 12.85
CA ASN A 22 1.72 -0.30 13.15
C ASN A 22 3.03 0.48 12.94
N ILE A 23 4.09 -0.19 12.49
CA ILE A 23 5.45 0.36 12.44
C ILE A 23 5.61 1.58 11.54
N LEU A 24 4.70 1.78 10.57
CA LEU A 24 4.74 2.95 9.68
C LEU A 24 4.44 4.26 10.42
N HIS A 25 3.60 4.22 11.45
CA HIS A 25 3.09 5.43 12.11
C HIS A 25 3.27 5.42 13.63
N HIS A 26 3.68 4.29 14.23
CA HIS A 26 3.89 4.22 15.67
C HIS A 26 5.04 5.16 16.09
N PRO A 27 4.87 5.93 17.18
CA PRO A 27 5.96 6.73 17.71
C PRO A 27 7.19 5.88 18.05
N PRO A 28 8.42 6.41 17.88
CA PRO A 28 9.63 5.66 18.17
C PRO A 28 9.74 5.36 19.68
N VAL A 29 10.06 4.10 19.99
CA VAL A 29 10.30 3.65 21.36
C VAL A 29 11.75 3.17 21.48
N ALA A 30 12.45 3.70 22.48
CA ALA A 30 13.86 3.35 22.72
C ALA A 30 13.96 2.25 23.77
N ARG A 31 14.62 1.14 23.48
CA ARG A 31 14.99 0.10 24.47
C ARG A 31 15.98 0.64 25.51
N ASN A 32 16.91 1.49 25.04
CA ASN A 32 17.87 2.17 25.90
C ASN A 32 17.86 3.68 25.58
N PRO A 33 17.07 4.49 26.35
CA PRO A 33 16.94 5.92 26.10
C PRO A 33 18.28 6.68 26.21
N LEU A 34 19.15 6.32 27.15
CA LEU A 34 20.44 6.99 27.34
C LEU A 34 21.38 6.76 26.14
N LEU A 35 21.38 5.53 25.61
CA LEU A 35 22.18 5.22 24.41
C LEU A 35 21.65 6.00 23.19
N VAL A 36 20.33 6.03 23.01
CA VAL A 36 19.72 6.79 21.90
C VAL A 36 20.04 8.28 22.03
N GLU A 37 20.00 8.85 23.22
CA GLU A 37 20.37 10.25 23.46
C GLU A 37 21.83 10.52 23.12
N ALA A 38 22.75 9.65 23.52
CA ALA A 38 24.16 9.75 23.17
C ALA A 38 24.39 9.69 21.65
N LEU A 39 23.72 8.73 20.95
CA LEU A 39 23.80 8.61 19.50
C LEU A 39 23.22 9.83 18.75
N ILE A 40 22.17 10.46 19.31
CA ILE A 40 21.60 11.70 18.76
C ILE A 40 22.62 12.85 18.90
N LYS A 41 23.26 13.00 20.07
CA LYS A 41 24.30 14.01 20.28
C LYS A 41 25.48 13.83 19.33
N LEU A 42 25.82 12.59 19.00
CA LEU A 42 26.84 12.25 18.01
C LEU A 42 26.35 12.35 16.55
N ARG A 43 25.08 12.74 16.31
CA ARG A 43 24.45 12.84 14.98
C ARG A 43 24.40 11.52 14.19
N LEU A 44 24.49 10.38 14.87
CA LEU A 44 24.41 9.03 14.27
C LEU A 44 22.98 8.54 14.10
N VAL A 45 22.04 9.07 14.89
CA VAL A 45 20.61 8.72 14.88
C VAL A 45 19.79 9.99 15.02
N ASN A 46 18.58 9.99 14.45
CA ASN A 46 17.58 11.04 14.71
C ASN A 46 16.28 10.43 15.27
N ARG A 47 15.44 11.28 15.87
CA ARG A 47 14.14 10.88 16.45
C ARG A 47 12.95 11.05 15.49
N SER A 48 13.21 11.31 14.20
CA SER A 48 12.16 11.72 13.27
C SER A 48 11.21 10.59 12.84
N ASN A 49 11.44 9.35 13.27
CA ASN A 49 10.66 8.16 12.87
C ASN A 49 10.47 8.01 11.35
N LEU A 50 11.42 8.50 10.56
CA LEU A 50 11.33 8.53 9.10
C LEU A 50 11.99 7.33 8.41
N GLY A 51 12.72 6.48 9.15
CA GLY A 51 13.51 5.39 8.57
C GLY A 51 12.63 4.37 7.84
N VAL A 52 11.65 3.81 8.53
CA VAL A 52 10.75 2.80 7.97
C VAL A 52 9.87 3.38 6.85
N PRO A 53 9.15 4.50 7.04
CA PRO A 53 8.38 5.11 5.95
C PRO A 53 9.22 5.47 4.72
N ARG A 54 10.46 5.92 4.89
CA ARG A 54 11.38 6.21 3.77
C ARG A 54 11.79 4.95 3.01
N MET A 55 12.06 3.87 3.71
CA MET A 55 12.40 2.59 3.10
C MET A 55 11.22 2.06 2.25
N TYR A 56 10.00 2.07 2.81
CA TYR A 56 8.79 1.72 2.07
C TYR A 56 8.62 2.61 0.84
N LYS A 57 8.69 3.94 1.03
CA LYS A 57 8.52 4.89 -0.06
C LYS A 57 9.55 4.69 -1.17
N ALA A 58 10.82 4.46 -0.83
CA ALA A 58 11.87 4.25 -1.81
C ALA A 58 11.64 2.99 -2.66
N MET A 59 11.20 1.89 -2.04
CA MET A 59 10.91 0.66 -2.76
C MET A 59 9.69 0.80 -3.66
N LEU A 60 8.59 1.31 -3.11
CA LEU A 60 7.32 1.46 -3.82
C LEU A 60 7.39 2.48 -4.96
N ALA A 61 8.17 3.55 -4.80
CA ALA A 61 8.37 4.56 -5.85
C ALA A 61 9.10 4.00 -7.08
N GLU A 62 9.91 2.95 -6.90
CA GLU A 62 10.54 2.20 -8.00
C GLU A 62 9.62 1.09 -8.55
N GLY A 63 8.40 0.96 -8.05
CA GLY A 63 7.47 -0.13 -8.40
C GLY A 63 7.88 -1.50 -7.87
N LYS A 64 8.74 -1.53 -6.86
CA LYS A 64 9.16 -2.76 -6.18
C LYS A 64 8.20 -3.16 -5.07
N GLU A 65 8.25 -4.43 -4.66
CA GLU A 65 7.51 -4.89 -3.49
C GLU A 65 7.95 -4.11 -2.24
N PRO A 66 7.03 -3.79 -1.31
CA PRO A 66 7.38 -3.18 -0.05
C PRO A 66 8.30 -4.11 0.77
N PRO A 67 9.16 -3.57 1.64
CA PRO A 67 9.94 -4.40 2.55
C PRO A 67 9.02 -5.15 3.51
N VAL A 68 9.40 -6.38 3.84
CA VAL A 68 8.70 -7.20 4.83
C VAL A 68 9.42 -7.08 6.16
N ILE A 69 8.67 -6.69 7.20
CA ILE A 69 9.19 -6.57 8.56
C ILE A 69 8.42 -7.56 9.44
N GLU A 70 9.13 -8.44 10.10
CA GLU A 70 8.55 -9.52 10.89
C GLU A 70 9.27 -9.67 12.23
N GLU A 71 8.54 -10.17 13.21
CA GLU A 71 9.10 -10.68 14.44
C GLU A 71 9.13 -12.22 14.36
N ARG A 72 10.31 -12.80 14.40
CA ARG A 72 10.51 -14.25 14.34
C ARG A 72 11.22 -14.71 15.61
N GLY A 73 10.46 -15.32 16.52
CA GLY A 73 10.96 -15.72 17.82
C GLY A 73 11.43 -14.49 18.63
N ASP A 74 12.69 -14.46 18.99
CA ASP A 74 13.33 -13.34 19.71
C ASP A 74 14.21 -12.49 18.76
N ALA A 75 13.74 -12.22 17.56
CA ALA A 75 14.42 -11.37 16.59
C ALA A 75 13.44 -10.59 15.71
N VAL A 76 13.82 -9.38 15.35
CA VAL A 76 13.15 -8.59 14.30
C VAL A 76 13.95 -8.75 13.02
N THR A 77 13.26 -9.14 11.95
CA THR A 77 13.85 -9.35 10.62
C THR A 77 13.24 -8.39 9.62
N VAL A 78 14.08 -7.75 8.83
CA VAL A 78 13.69 -6.91 7.68
C VAL A 78 14.17 -7.60 6.41
N THR A 79 13.26 -7.90 5.51
CA THR A 79 13.55 -8.51 4.21
C THR A 79 13.23 -7.51 3.10
N VAL A 80 14.21 -7.24 2.25
CA VAL A 80 14.10 -6.41 1.06
C VAL A 80 14.36 -7.28 -0.16
N LYS A 81 13.38 -7.41 -1.05
CA LYS A 81 13.55 -8.17 -2.29
C LYS A 81 14.17 -7.29 -3.38
N ALA A 82 15.21 -7.83 -4.05
CA ALA A 82 15.78 -7.25 -5.24
C ALA A 82 14.94 -7.67 -6.46
N GLY A 83 13.68 -7.25 -6.51
CA GLY A 83 12.82 -7.50 -7.66
C GLY A 83 13.07 -6.50 -8.79
N ASP A 84 12.46 -6.78 -9.94
CA ASP A 84 12.47 -5.85 -11.07
C ASP A 84 11.76 -4.54 -10.65
N TYR A 85 12.30 -3.42 -11.12
CA TYR A 85 11.64 -2.13 -10.97
C TYR A 85 10.58 -1.93 -12.07
N SER A 86 9.55 -1.16 -11.77
CA SER A 86 8.55 -0.76 -12.76
C SER A 86 8.82 0.65 -13.28
N LEU A 87 9.39 0.73 -14.49
CA LEU A 87 9.63 2.04 -15.13
C LEU A 87 8.36 2.90 -15.22
N PRO A 88 7.17 2.38 -15.62
CA PRO A 88 5.95 3.16 -15.63
C PRO A 88 5.57 3.76 -14.27
N VAL A 89 5.72 2.98 -13.19
CA VAL A 89 5.43 3.46 -11.82
C VAL A 89 6.42 4.55 -11.43
N ARG A 90 7.70 4.34 -11.66
CA ARG A 90 8.74 5.32 -11.36
C ARG A 90 8.51 6.64 -12.08
N VAL A 91 8.29 6.61 -13.40
CA VAL A 91 7.99 7.81 -14.20
C VAL A 91 6.75 8.53 -13.68
N PHE A 92 5.70 7.80 -13.34
CA PHE A 92 4.49 8.38 -12.76
C PHE A 92 4.77 9.10 -11.43
N VAL A 93 5.54 8.48 -10.53
CA VAL A 93 5.90 9.07 -9.23
C VAL A 93 6.74 10.35 -9.42
N GLU A 94 7.68 10.35 -10.36
CA GLU A 94 8.50 11.51 -10.71
C GLU A 94 7.62 12.65 -11.26
N GLU A 95 6.72 12.38 -12.21
CA GLU A 95 5.80 13.39 -12.76
C GLU A 95 4.88 13.99 -11.70
N GLU A 96 4.33 13.18 -10.79
CA GLU A 96 3.50 13.69 -9.70
C GLU A 96 4.30 14.57 -8.73
N SER A 97 5.57 14.24 -8.51
CA SER A 97 6.47 15.06 -7.70
C SER A 97 6.76 16.41 -8.38
N GLU A 98 7.00 16.43 -9.70
CA GLU A 98 7.23 17.64 -10.48
C GLU A 98 6.02 18.57 -10.52
N LYS A 99 4.81 18.00 -10.51
CA LYS A 99 3.55 18.78 -10.40
C LYS A 99 3.29 19.31 -8.98
N GLY A 100 4.19 19.08 -8.02
CA GLY A 100 3.98 19.44 -6.62
C GLY A 100 2.95 18.54 -5.89
N GLN A 101 2.58 17.42 -6.49
CA GLN A 101 1.62 16.45 -5.96
C GLN A 101 2.31 15.17 -5.47
N GLY A 102 3.47 15.30 -4.86
CA GLY A 102 4.28 14.17 -4.41
C GLY A 102 3.48 13.14 -3.61
N LEU A 103 3.68 11.85 -3.94
CA LEU A 103 2.96 10.75 -3.33
C LEU A 103 3.53 10.41 -1.94
N THR A 104 2.64 10.15 -0.99
CA THR A 104 2.99 9.66 0.34
C THR A 104 3.21 8.15 0.32
N VAL A 105 3.73 7.57 1.40
CA VAL A 105 3.84 6.11 1.53
C VAL A 105 2.46 5.45 1.50
N ASP A 106 1.43 6.09 2.06
CA ASP A 106 0.06 5.59 2.08
C ASP A 106 -0.49 5.48 0.65
N HIS A 107 -0.31 6.51 -0.18
CA HIS A 107 -0.69 6.48 -1.59
C HIS A 107 0.01 5.35 -2.36
N LEU A 108 1.31 5.19 -2.16
CA LEU A 108 2.10 4.17 -2.87
C LEU A 108 1.72 2.75 -2.45
N LEU A 109 1.40 2.51 -1.19
CA LEU A 109 0.89 1.22 -0.71
C LEU A 109 -0.46 0.88 -1.35
N LEU A 110 -1.38 1.85 -1.41
CA LEU A 110 -2.67 1.68 -2.06
C LEU A 110 -2.52 1.41 -3.57
N PHE A 111 -1.62 2.14 -4.26
CA PHE A 111 -1.31 1.86 -5.66
C PHE A 111 -0.74 0.47 -5.86
N PHE A 112 0.26 0.08 -5.08
CA PHE A 112 0.86 -1.25 -5.16
C PHE A 112 -0.18 -2.35 -4.98
N TYR A 113 -1.09 -2.19 -4.02
CA TYR A 113 -2.19 -3.12 -3.80
C TYR A 113 -3.13 -3.18 -5.02
N LEU A 114 -3.60 -2.02 -5.50
CA LEU A 114 -4.57 -1.94 -6.60
C LEU A 114 -4.02 -2.30 -7.98
N LEU A 115 -2.69 -2.32 -8.15
CA LEU A 115 -2.06 -2.89 -9.35
C LEU A 115 -2.14 -4.43 -9.38
N HIS A 116 -2.34 -5.08 -8.23
CA HIS A 116 -2.39 -6.53 -8.10
C HIS A 116 -3.77 -7.06 -7.71
N HIS A 117 -4.68 -6.18 -7.29
CA HIS A 117 -6.03 -6.50 -6.83
C HIS A 117 -7.06 -5.61 -7.53
N PRO A 118 -8.25 -6.14 -7.88
CA PRO A 118 -9.23 -5.38 -8.66
C PRO A 118 -9.83 -4.19 -7.91
N GLU A 119 -9.96 -4.30 -6.60
CA GLU A 119 -10.62 -3.30 -5.77
C GLU A 119 -10.10 -3.32 -4.32
N ILE A 120 -10.39 -2.26 -3.58
CA ILE A 120 -10.07 -2.15 -2.15
C ILE A 120 -11.23 -1.50 -1.40
N ASP A 121 -11.57 -2.05 -0.24
CA ASP A 121 -12.49 -1.42 0.71
C ASP A 121 -11.76 -0.60 1.77
N THR A 122 -12.52 0.15 2.58
CA THR A 122 -11.95 1.01 3.63
C THR A 122 -11.20 0.21 4.70
N HIS A 123 -11.70 -0.97 5.08
CA HIS A 123 -11.07 -1.80 6.10
C HIS A 123 -9.71 -2.34 5.63
N THR A 124 -9.68 -2.92 4.44
CA THR A 124 -8.44 -3.41 3.82
C THR A 124 -7.43 -2.28 3.65
N ALA A 125 -7.89 -1.10 3.20
CA ALA A 125 -7.03 0.07 3.09
C ALA A 125 -6.45 0.50 4.44
N ALA A 126 -7.26 0.54 5.51
CA ALA A 126 -6.82 0.89 6.85
C ALA A 126 -5.72 -0.05 7.38
N VAL A 127 -5.91 -1.36 7.19
CA VAL A 127 -4.91 -2.38 7.56
C VAL A 127 -3.63 -2.19 6.75
N LEU A 128 -3.75 -1.99 5.44
CA LEU A 128 -2.61 -1.86 4.53
C LEU A 128 -1.74 -0.64 4.84
N ILE A 129 -2.36 0.53 5.06
CA ILE A 129 -1.64 1.77 5.37
C ILE A 129 -1.40 1.96 6.87
N GLN A 130 -1.82 1.00 7.70
CA GLN A 130 -1.64 1.01 9.17
C GLN A 130 -2.23 2.25 9.84
N ARG A 131 -3.43 2.65 9.42
CA ARG A 131 -4.18 3.80 9.97
C ARG A 131 -5.58 3.41 10.40
N SER A 132 -6.29 4.34 11.04
CA SER A 132 -7.71 4.18 11.32
C SER A 132 -8.54 4.12 10.03
N GLU A 133 -9.71 3.46 10.07
CA GLU A 133 -10.63 3.43 8.92
C GLU A 133 -11.07 4.84 8.49
N ARG A 134 -11.13 5.79 9.40
CA ARG A 134 -11.42 7.19 9.08
C ARG A 134 -10.32 7.78 8.20
N GLU A 135 -9.06 7.70 8.63
CA GLU A 135 -7.92 8.23 7.88
C GLU A 135 -7.76 7.51 6.53
N ALA A 136 -7.98 6.19 6.50
CA ALA A 136 -7.95 5.42 5.26
C ALA A 136 -9.03 5.90 4.27
N ARG A 137 -10.25 6.14 4.76
CA ARG A 137 -11.34 6.69 3.96
C ARG A 137 -11.01 8.09 3.43
N ASP A 138 -10.45 8.95 4.27
CA ASP A 138 -10.03 10.30 3.89
C ASP A 138 -8.95 10.24 2.79
N THR A 139 -7.97 9.33 2.91
CA THR A 139 -6.94 9.10 1.89
C THR A 139 -7.53 8.58 0.57
N LEU A 140 -8.42 7.57 0.62
CA LEU A 140 -9.09 7.04 -0.57
C LEU A 140 -9.94 8.11 -1.25
N HIS A 141 -10.65 8.92 -0.48
CA HIS A 141 -11.46 10.04 -1.01
C HIS A 141 -10.59 11.16 -1.62
N GLU A 142 -9.44 11.46 -1.02
CA GLU A 142 -8.47 12.38 -1.63
C GLU A 142 -7.98 11.84 -2.98
N MET A 143 -7.61 10.55 -3.04
CA MET A 143 -7.17 9.91 -4.29
C MET A 143 -8.26 9.86 -5.36
N GLU A 144 -9.53 9.73 -4.97
CA GLU A 144 -10.69 9.78 -5.86
C GLU A 144 -10.93 11.22 -6.37
N THR A 145 -11.13 12.19 -5.46
CA THR A 145 -11.73 13.49 -5.81
C THR A 145 -10.70 14.54 -6.18
N ARG A 146 -9.57 14.59 -5.48
CA ARG A 146 -8.55 15.63 -5.70
C ARG A 146 -7.52 15.23 -6.74
N ARG A 147 -7.14 13.94 -6.75
CA ARG A 147 -6.10 13.43 -7.63
C ARG A 147 -6.63 12.71 -8.87
N GLY A 148 -7.88 12.23 -8.82
CA GLY A 148 -8.50 11.51 -9.93
C GLY A 148 -7.83 10.18 -10.25
N TYR A 149 -7.26 9.51 -9.24
CA TYR A 149 -6.58 8.23 -9.43
C TYR A 149 -7.53 7.03 -9.28
N LEU A 150 -8.59 7.19 -8.51
CA LEU A 150 -9.54 6.13 -8.16
C LEU A 150 -10.94 6.47 -8.65
N ASP A 151 -11.70 5.43 -8.95
CA ASP A 151 -13.14 5.46 -9.12
C ASP A 151 -13.79 4.71 -7.96
N ARG A 152 -14.89 5.26 -7.43
CA ARG A 152 -15.63 4.64 -6.34
C ARG A 152 -16.82 3.86 -6.88
N GLY A 153 -17.02 2.64 -6.34
CA GLY A 153 -18.17 1.80 -6.60
C GLY A 153 -18.91 1.40 -5.32
N GLY A 154 -20.07 0.79 -5.49
CA GLY A 154 -20.91 0.36 -4.37
C GLY A 154 -21.53 1.50 -3.58
N THR A 155 -22.29 1.15 -2.53
CA THR A 155 -22.95 2.10 -1.62
C THR A 155 -22.90 1.58 -0.17
N GLY A 156 -22.90 2.49 0.78
CA GLY A 156 -22.94 2.15 2.20
C GLY A 156 -21.77 1.25 2.63
N ARG A 157 -22.08 0.12 3.25
CA ARG A 157 -21.07 -0.86 3.71
C ARG A 157 -20.36 -1.60 2.57
N GLY A 158 -20.93 -1.62 1.37
CA GLY A 158 -20.35 -2.22 0.17
C GLY A 158 -19.56 -1.23 -0.68
N THR A 159 -19.14 -0.08 -0.14
CA THR A 159 -18.32 0.89 -0.86
C THR A 159 -16.90 0.33 -1.06
N TYR A 160 -16.42 0.42 -2.30
CA TYR A 160 -15.06 0.03 -2.68
C TYR A 160 -14.46 1.05 -3.67
N TRP A 161 -13.17 1.01 -3.84
CA TRP A 161 -12.44 1.83 -4.81
C TRP A 161 -11.64 0.95 -5.75
N VAL A 162 -11.52 1.39 -6.98
CA VAL A 162 -10.76 0.75 -8.05
C VAL A 162 -9.77 1.75 -8.64
N LEU A 163 -8.64 1.28 -9.12
CA LEU A 163 -7.74 2.13 -9.88
C LEU A 163 -8.39 2.49 -11.23
N ARG A 164 -8.36 3.77 -11.61
CA ARG A 164 -8.90 4.21 -12.91
C ARG A 164 -8.26 3.45 -14.05
N SER A 165 -9.04 3.04 -15.02
CA SER A 165 -8.61 2.16 -16.11
C SER A 165 -7.51 2.77 -16.99
N ASP A 166 -7.49 4.09 -17.17
CA ASP A 166 -6.44 4.80 -17.89
C ASP A 166 -5.11 4.78 -17.12
N LEU A 167 -5.16 5.02 -15.81
CA LEU A 167 -4.00 4.96 -14.93
C LEU A 167 -3.49 3.53 -14.76
N HIS A 168 -4.38 2.56 -14.57
CA HIS A 168 -4.02 1.14 -14.48
C HIS A 168 -3.24 0.68 -15.73
N ARG A 169 -3.76 0.96 -16.95
CA ARG A 169 -3.07 0.64 -18.20
C ARG A 169 -1.71 1.33 -18.34
N ARG A 170 -1.60 2.55 -17.85
CA ARG A 170 -0.35 3.31 -17.87
C ARG A 170 0.71 2.70 -16.93
N LEU A 171 0.31 2.23 -15.76
CA LEU A 171 1.22 1.71 -14.73
C LEU A 171 1.59 0.24 -14.92
N MET A 172 0.76 -0.52 -15.63
CA MET A 172 1.09 -1.90 -16.01
C MET A 172 2.04 -1.90 -17.20
N ALA A 173 3.21 -2.53 -17.04
CA ALA A 173 4.20 -2.60 -18.11
C ALA A 173 3.62 -3.29 -19.36
N PRO A 174 3.87 -2.78 -20.57
CA PRO A 174 3.52 -3.48 -21.80
C PRO A 174 4.34 -4.78 -21.89
N GLY A 175 3.66 -5.93 -21.86
CA GLY A 175 4.32 -7.24 -21.98
C GLY A 175 3.65 -8.42 -21.28
N HIS A 176 2.56 -8.21 -20.56
CA HIS A 176 1.73 -9.29 -20.03
C HIS A 176 0.25 -9.14 -20.42
N PRO A 177 -0.09 -9.41 -21.72
CA PRO A 177 -1.48 -9.32 -22.18
C PRO A 177 -2.44 -10.24 -21.43
N ASP A 178 -1.95 -11.36 -20.89
CA ASP A 178 -2.78 -12.29 -20.11
C ASP A 178 -3.09 -11.80 -18.67
N ARG A 179 -2.23 -10.95 -18.09
CA ARG A 179 -2.52 -10.33 -16.79
C ARG A 179 -3.56 -9.22 -16.92
N ASP A 180 -3.49 -8.38 -17.94
CA ASP A 180 -4.49 -7.33 -18.18
C ASP A 180 -5.88 -7.92 -18.38
N ARG A 181 -6.03 -8.97 -19.18
CA ARG A 181 -7.32 -9.65 -19.41
C ARG A 181 -7.84 -10.35 -18.15
N ARG A 182 -6.96 -10.98 -17.35
CA ARG A 182 -7.35 -11.61 -16.09
C ARG A 182 -7.77 -10.56 -15.06
N THR A 183 -7.03 -9.48 -14.94
CA THR A 183 -7.33 -8.41 -13.98
C THR A 183 -8.63 -7.71 -14.34
N ASP A 184 -8.85 -7.37 -15.62
CA ASP A 184 -10.12 -6.80 -16.09
C ASP A 184 -11.29 -7.77 -15.93
N TRP A 185 -11.08 -9.06 -16.20
CA TRP A 185 -12.11 -10.08 -16.03
C TRP A 185 -12.46 -10.33 -14.56
N GLU A 186 -11.47 -10.49 -13.68
CA GLU A 186 -11.70 -10.67 -12.24
C GLU A 186 -12.31 -9.42 -11.60
N ALA A 187 -11.90 -8.25 -12.01
CA ALA A 187 -12.52 -6.99 -11.60
C ALA A 187 -14.00 -6.91 -12.07
N ALA A 188 -14.27 -7.24 -13.34
CA ALA A 188 -15.62 -7.28 -13.87
C ALA A 188 -16.49 -8.32 -13.16
N LYS A 189 -15.96 -9.53 -12.94
CA LYS A 189 -16.63 -10.61 -12.21
C LYS A 189 -16.94 -10.20 -10.77
N THR A 190 -15.98 -9.61 -10.07
CA THR A 190 -16.16 -9.13 -8.69
C THR A 190 -17.24 -8.04 -8.63
N ARG A 191 -17.23 -7.10 -9.57
CA ARG A 191 -18.28 -6.07 -9.69
C ARG A 191 -19.66 -6.67 -9.96
N VAL A 192 -19.77 -7.60 -10.89
CA VAL A 192 -21.04 -8.29 -11.18
C VAL A 192 -21.53 -9.04 -9.95
N LEU A 193 -20.64 -9.79 -9.27
CA LEU A 193 -21.00 -10.53 -8.07
C LEU A 193 -21.40 -9.60 -6.91
N SER A 194 -20.75 -8.45 -6.73
CA SER A 194 -21.13 -7.49 -5.69
C SER A 194 -22.51 -6.86 -5.96
N VAL A 195 -22.78 -6.49 -7.21
CA VAL A 195 -24.09 -5.98 -7.64
C VAL A 195 -25.18 -7.04 -7.46
N LEU A 196 -24.91 -8.30 -7.85
CA LEU A 196 -25.87 -9.40 -7.67
C LEU A 196 -26.17 -9.69 -6.20
N ARG A 197 -25.14 -9.68 -5.33
CA ARG A 197 -25.32 -9.84 -3.88
C ARG A 197 -26.15 -8.70 -3.29
N GLN A 198 -25.84 -7.47 -3.65
CA GLN A 198 -26.55 -6.29 -3.18
C GLN A 198 -28.04 -6.33 -3.61
N ARG A 199 -28.34 -6.74 -4.85
CA ARG A 199 -29.71 -6.91 -5.34
C ARG A 199 -30.44 -8.08 -4.66
N ALA A 200 -29.76 -9.19 -4.43
CA ALA A 200 -30.34 -10.32 -3.69
C ALA A 200 -30.72 -9.92 -2.25
N GLU A 201 -29.88 -9.13 -1.58
CA GLU A 201 -30.17 -8.59 -0.25
C GLU A 201 -31.36 -7.62 -0.24
N HIS A 202 -31.64 -6.93 -1.35
CA HIS A 202 -32.78 -6.02 -1.50
C HIS A 202 -34.00 -6.66 -2.17
N GLY A 203 -33.95 -7.97 -2.46
CA GLY A 203 -35.07 -8.71 -3.07
C GLY A 203 -35.36 -8.33 -4.53
N GLU A 204 -34.41 -7.72 -5.24
CA GLU A 204 -34.53 -7.33 -6.64
C GLU A 204 -34.18 -8.49 -7.59
N ALA A 205 -34.85 -8.57 -8.75
CA ALA A 205 -34.58 -9.57 -9.76
C ALA A 205 -33.15 -9.47 -10.33
N GLY A 206 -32.56 -10.59 -10.72
CA GLY A 206 -31.22 -10.62 -11.32
C GLY A 206 -31.10 -9.78 -12.60
N LEU A 207 -29.86 -9.53 -13.04
CA LEU A 207 -29.57 -8.77 -14.27
C LEU A 207 -30.15 -9.51 -15.48
N SER A 208 -31.05 -8.86 -16.23
CA SER A 208 -31.48 -9.32 -17.54
C SER A 208 -30.49 -8.85 -18.61
N ASN A 209 -30.17 -9.68 -19.59
CA ASN A 209 -29.50 -9.24 -20.80
C ASN A 209 -30.42 -8.29 -21.55
N ALA A 210 -30.07 -7.02 -21.61
CA ALA A 210 -30.64 -6.05 -22.53
C ALA A 210 -29.73 -5.89 -23.73
#